data_26069fc99cba5f3810cc5d5cc6eed2d1
#
_entry.id   26069fc99cba5f3810cc5d5cc6eed2d1
#
_cell.length_a   1.000
_cell.length_b   1.000
_cell.length_c   1.000
_cell.angle_alpha   90.00
_cell.angle_beta   90.00
_cell.angle_gamma   90.00
#
_symmetry.space_group_name_H-M   'P 1'
#
loop_
_entity.id
_entity.type
_entity.pdbx_description
1 polymer ?
#
loop_
_entity_poly.entity_id
_entity_poly.type
_entity_poly.pdbx_seq_one_letter_code
_entity_poly.pdbx_strand_id
1 'polypeptide(L)'
;MILDNICDKRKEQLERDISKISRQDIKYMAAEKEYQTVSFSKSIKRNILSVISEVKKASPSKGLICPDFDPVKTACEYEKNGANAISCLTEEHYFQGSAEYLKAIREAVKLPILRKDFVIDEYQLYEARAIGADAVLLISAILSEGQMKEYSDIAHELGLECLVEVHSEEEYEKTLGFKPDMLGINNRNLYTFDVDLETTGKLSSIIGNHAVLVSESGIKTNADMKKVRSLGADAVLIGETLMRSGNIGTTLRELREGV
;
A
#
# COMPACT_ATOMS: atom_id res chain seq x y z
N MET A 1 -10.85 -16.00 -11.32
CA MET A 1 -10.36 -14.67 -11.79
C MET A 1 -8.94 -14.42 -11.28
N ILE A 2 -8.23 -13.36 -11.72
CA ILE A 2 -6.83 -13.15 -11.28
C ILE A 2 -6.77 -12.91 -9.77
N LEU A 3 -7.72 -12.15 -9.21
CA LEU A 3 -7.78 -11.85 -7.79
C LEU A 3 -7.97 -13.12 -6.95
N ASP A 4 -8.85 -14.03 -7.36
CA ASP A 4 -9.04 -15.31 -6.66
C ASP A 4 -7.76 -16.14 -6.68
N ASN A 5 -7.08 -16.19 -7.83
CA ASN A 5 -5.81 -16.92 -7.96
C ASN A 5 -4.73 -16.32 -7.05
N ILE A 6 -4.70 -14.98 -6.91
CA ILE A 6 -3.76 -14.31 -5.99
C ILE A 6 -4.09 -14.70 -4.54
N CYS A 7 -5.38 -14.64 -4.15
CA CYS A 7 -5.80 -15.02 -2.81
C CYS A 7 -5.49 -16.49 -2.50
N ASP A 8 -5.67 -17.40 -3.47
CA ASP A 8 -5.33 -18.82 -3.28
C ASP A 8 -3.82 -19.02 -3.10
N LYS A 9 -3.00 -18.35 -3.90
CA LYS A 9 -1.54 -18.39 -3.71
C LYS A 9 -1.11 -17.72 -2.41
N ARG A 10 -1.82 -16.69 -1.96
CA ARG A 10 -1.55 -16.06 -0.67
C ARG A 10 -1.90 -16.97 0.51
N LYS A 11 -2.97 -17.78 0.39
CA LYS A 11 -3.27 -18.83 1.39
C LYS A 11 -2.15 -19.86 1.49
N GLU A 12 -1.67 -20.38 0.34
CA GLU A 12 -0.53 -21.30 0.30
C GLU A 12 0.73 -20.70 0.95
N GLN A 13 1.02 -19.42 0.69
CA GLN A 13 2.13 -18.70 1.32
C GLN A 13 1.90 -18.57 2.83
N LEU A 14 0.71 -18.18 3.26
CA LEU A 14 0.34 -18.05 4.67
C LEU A 14 0.52 -19.36 5.46
N GLU A 15 0.11 -20.49 4.88
CA GLU A 15 0.31 -21.81 5.50
C GLU A 15 1.80 -22.12 5.69
N ARG A 16 2.64 -21.79 4.71
CA ARG A 16 4.10 -21.93 4.83
C ARG A 16 4.67 -21.00 5.91
N ASP A 17 4.18 -19.76 5.98
CA ASP A 17 4.64 -18.77 6.96
C ASP A 17 4.27 -19.21 8.38
N ILE A 18 3.03 -19.69 8.60
CA ILE A 18 2.57 -20.23 9.88
C ILE A 18 3.35 -21.50 10.28
N SER A 19 3.77 -22.32 9.30
CA SER A 19 4.58 -23.52 9.60
C SER A 19 5.99 -23.19 10.08
N LYS A 20 6.53 -22.02 9.67
CA LYS A 20 7.86 -21.51 10.09
C LYS A 20 7.80 -20.79 11.43
N ILE A 21 6.79 -19.93 11.60
CA ILE A 21 6.56 -19.12 12.79
C ILE A 21 5.11 -19.33 13.20
N SER A 22 4.87 -19.94 14.35
CA SER A 22 3.50 -20.25 14.80
C SER A 22 2.68 -18.97 15.04
N ARG A 23 1.34 -19.11 15.07
CA ARG A 23 0.44 -17.98 15.40
C ARG A 23 0.74 -17.38 16.77
N GLN A 24 1.18 -18.18 17.72
CA GLN A 24 1.55 -17.71 19.05
C GLN A 24 2.88 -16.95 19.00
N ASP A 25 3.87 -17.48 18.30
CA ASP A 25 5.19 -16.86 18.21
C ASP A 25 5.14 -15.52 17.46
N ILE A 26 4.35 -15.41 16.38
CA ILE A 26 4.23 -14.14 15.65
C ILE A 26 3.54 -13.06 16.51
N LYS A 27 2.53 -13.43 17.33
CA LYS A 27 1.91 -12.52 18.31
C LYS A 27 2.92 -12.04 19.35
N TYR A 28 3.75 -12.95 19.84
CA TYR A 28 4.82 -12.61 20.77
C TYR A 28 5.86 -11.67 20.11
N MET A 29 6.33 -11.99 18.91
CA MET A 29 7.27 -11.15 18.17
C MET A 29 6.72 -9.74 17.90
N ALA A 30 5.43 -9.62 17.60
CA ALA A 30 4.77 -8.33 17.39
C ALA A 30 4.72 -7.50 18.70
N ALA A 31 4.45 -8.15 19.83
CA ALA A 31 4.40 -7.52 21.16
C ALA A 31 5.80 -7.04 21.64
N GLU A 32 6.84 -7.83 21.38
CA GLU A 32 8.23 -7.52 21.76
C GLU A 32 8.88 -6.44 20.87
N LYS A 33 8.19 -5.99 19.82
CA LYS A 33 8.77 -5.02 18.88
C LYS A 33 8.87 -3.65 19.55
N GLU A 34 10.08 -3.23 19.88
CA GLU A 34 10.38 -1.92 20.50
C GLU A 34 10.18 -0.74 19.53
N TYR A 35 10.17 -0.99 18.22
CA TYR A 35 9.98 0.04 17.21
C TYR A 35 8.65 0.77 17.41
N GLN A 36 8.71 2.10 17.52
CA GLN A 36 7.53 2.95 17.54
C GLN A 36 7.11 3.28 16.10
N THR A 37 5.87 2.93 15.75
CA THR A 37 5.32 3.22 14.43
C THR A 37 5.27 4.72 14.17
N VAL A 38 5.54 5.10 12.92
CA VAL A 38 5.38 6.46 12.43
C VAL A 38 3.99 6.59 11.84
N SER A 39 3.22 7.62 12.20
CA SER A 39 1.89 7.83 11.62
C SER A 39 1.98 8.01 10.11
N PHE A 40 1.47 7.03 9.39
CA PHE A 40 1.47 7.00 7.93
C PHE A 40 0.53 8.08 7.37
N SER A 41 -0.70 8.15 7.89
CA SER A 41 -1.71 9.13 7.48
C SER A 41 -1.24 10.58 7.65
N LYS A 42 -0.60 10.92 8.79
CA LYS A 42 -0.04 12.26 9.02
C LYS A 42 1.12 12.58 8.07
N SER A 43 1.88 11.59 7.66
CA SER A 43 3.01 11.78 6.75
C SER A 43 2.57 12.12 5.33
N ILE A 44 1.36 11.70 4.93
CA ILE A 44 0.81 11.91 3.60
C ILE A 44 -0.30 12.98 3.54
N LYS A 45 -0.91 13.36 4.68
CA LYS A 45 -1.92 14.44 4.73
C LYS A 45 -1.22 15.79 4.84
N ARG A 46 -0.99 16.46 3.72
CA ARG A 46 -0.28 17.74 3.63
C ARG A 46 -1.05 18.72 2.73
N ASN A 47 -0.62 20.00 2.71
CA ASN A 47 -1.19 21.01 1.81
C ASN A 47 -0.80 20.80 0.34
N ILE A 48 0.10 19.87 0.05
CA ILE A 48 0.57 19.46 -1.27
C ILE A 48 0.24 17.99 -1.49
N LEU A 49 0.09 17.57 -2.75
CA LEU A 49 -0.11 16.17 -3.08
C LEU A 49 1.10 15.33 -2.66
N SER A 50 0.90 14.41 -1.74
CA SER A 50 1.96 13.54 -1.21
C SER A 50 2.22 12.35 -2.12
N VAL A 51 3.44 11.79 -2.07
CA VAL A 51 3.82 10.62 -2.86
C VAL A 51 4.19 9.45 -1.96
N ILE A 52 3.44 8.35 -2.08
CA ILE A 52 3.78 7.04 -1.57
C ILE A 52 4.52 6.31 -2.69
N SER A 53 5.83 6.10 -2.51
CA SER A 53 6.68 5.47 -3.53
C SER A 53 6.74 3.97 -3.30
N GLU A 54 6.32 3.17 -4.30
CA GLU A 54 6.18 1.73 -4.17
C GLU A 54 7.43 0.98 -4.65
N VAL A 55 7.98 0.15 -3.79
CA VAL A 55 9.06 -0.80 -4.07
C VAL A 55 8.43 -2.08 -4.60
N LYS A 56 8.53 -2.29 -5.94
CA LYS A 56 7.85 -3.36 -6.66
C LYS A 56 8.73 -3.99 -7.73
N LYS A 57 8.99 -5.30 -7.62
CA LYS A 57 9.81 -6.05 -8.57
C LYS A 57 9.03 -6.50 -9.80
N ALA A 58 7.81 -6.98 -9.61
CA ALA A 58 6.95 -7.53 -10.66
C ALA A 58 5.47 -7.20 -10.41
N SER A 59 4.61 -7.45 -11.39
CA SER A 59 3.15 -7.40 -11.24
C SER A 59 2.44 -8.34 -12.21
N PRO A 60 1.20 -8.80 -11.92
CA PRO A 60 0.45 -9.68 -12.79
C PRO A 60 0.26 -9.13 -14.21
N SER A 61 0.04 -7.82 -14.33
CA SER A 61 -0.26 -7.16 -15.62
C SER A 61 0.98 -6.81 -16.45
N LYS A 62 2.18 -6.79 -15.86
CA LYS A 62 3.41 -6.32 -16.52
C LYS A 62 4.58 -7.30 -16.44
N GLY A 63 4.42 -8.40 -15.69
CA GLY A 63 5.52 -9.34 -15.43
C GLY A 63 6.63 -8.67 -14.64
N LEU A 64 7.87 -9.01 -14.94
CA LEU A 64 9.06 -8.41 -14.34
C LEU A 64 9.20 -6.93 -14.73
N ILE A 65 9.22 -6.04 -13.73
CA ILE A 65 9.31 -4.59 -13.92
C ILE A 65 10.76 -4.12 -13.79
N CYS A 66 11.48 -4.61 -12.78
CA CYS A 66 12.85 -4.22 -12.47
C CYS A 66 13.73 -5.47 -12.38
N PRO A 67 14.54 -5.79 -13.41
CA PRO A 67 15.46 -6.93 -13.39
C PRO A 67 16.55 -6.80 -12.31
N ASP A 68 17.17 -5.63 -12.22
CA ASP A 68 18.23 -5.32 -11.25
C ASP A 68 17.62 -4.76 -9.95
N PHE A 69 16.71 -5.54 -9.35
CA PHE A 69 15.92 -5.12 -8.19
C PHE A 69 16.73 -5.15 -6.89
N ASP A 70 16.94 -3.96 -6.33
CA ASP A 70 17.48 -3.76 -4.98
C ASP A 70 16.48 -2.95 -4.15
N PRO A 71 15.73 -3.58 -3.24
CA PRO A 71 14.67 -2.92 -2.48
C PRO A 71 15.20 -1.86 -1.53
N VAL A 72 16.35 -2.07 -0.90
CA VAL A 72 16.94 -1.14 0.06
C VAL A 72 17.46 0.09 -0.66
N LYS A 73 18.25 -0.09 -1.72
CA LYS A 73 18.74 1.02 -2.54
C LYS A 73 17.58 1.85 -3.10
N THR A 74 16.54 1.20 -3.60
CA THR A 74 15.34 1.87 -4.13
C THR A 74 14.66 2.71 -3.06
N ALA A 75 14.44 2.16 -1.86
CA ALA A 75 13.81 2.86 -0.75
C ALA A 75 14.64 4.05 -0.26
N CYS A 76 15.96 3.92 -0.16
CA CYS A 76 16.87 5.01 0.17
C CYS A 76 16.83 6.15 -0.87
N GLU A 77 16.76 5.79 -2.17
CA GLU A 77 16.59 6.81 -3.23
C GLU A 77 15.23 7.50 -3.15
N TYR A 78 14.15 6.79 -2.78
CA TYR A 78 12.84 7.40 -2.52
C TYR A 78 12.90 8.42 -1.38
N GLU A 79 13.45 8.03 -0.23
CA GLU A 79 13.60 8.91 0.93
C GLU A 79 14.45 10.15 0.61
N LYS A 80 15.61 9.96 0.01
CA LYS A 80 16.54 11.03 -0.39
C LYS A 80 15.90 12.04 -1.34
N ASN A 81 14.99 11.60 -2.21
CA ASN A 81 14.32 12.44 -3.21
C ASN A 81 12.92 12.90 -2.77
N GLY A 82 12.61 12.80 -1.47
CA GLY A 82 11.46 13.45 -0.86
C GLY A 82 10.13 12.71 -1.01
N ALA A 83 10.14 11.39 -1.17
CA ALA A 83 8.94 10.59 -0.96
C ALA A 83 8.36 10.87 0.44
N ASN A 84 7.06 10.76 0.61
CA ASN A 84 6.39 11.00 1.90
C ASN A 84 6.21 9.71 2.70
N ALA A 85 6.11 8.58 1.99
CA ALA A 85 5.99 7.23 2.55
C ALA A 85 6.48 6.21 1.52
N ILE A 86 6.71 4.99 1.99
CA ILE A 86 7.09 3.84 1.15
C ILE A 86 5.97 2.80 1.19
N SER A 87 5.68 2.19 0.05
CA SER A 87 4.88 0.98 -0.06
C SER A 87 5.79 -0.17 -0.46
N CYS A 88 5.76 -1.29 0.27
CA CYS A 88 6.60 -2.45 0.00
C CYS A 88 5.74 -3.68 -0.27
N LEU A 89 5.88 -4.28 -1.47
CA LEU A 89 5.20 -5.51 -1.84
C LEU A 89 5.79 -6.69 -1.06
N THR A 90 4.91 -7.49 -0.43
CA THR A 90 5.32 -8.71 0.30
C THR A 90 4.67 -9.99 -0.24
N GLU A 91 3.75 -9.90 -1.20
CA GLU A 91 3.22 -11.07 -1.91
C GLU A 91 4.28 -11.67 -2.84
N GLU A 92 4.57 -12.97 -2.69
CA GLU A 92 5.73 -13.62 -3.31
C GLU A 92 5.48 -14.07 -4.75
N HIS A 93 4.29 -14.58 -5.05
CA HIS A 93 4.06 -15.32 -6.30
C HIS A 93 3.89 -14.40 -7.51
N TYR A 94 3.00 -13.43 -7.43
CA TYR A 94 2.67 -12.54 -8.56
C TYR A 94 3.48 -11.25 -8.58
N PHE A 95 3.85 -10.74 -7.40
CA PHE A 95 4.60 -9.49 -7.28
C PHE A 95 6.08 -9.71 -7.01
N GLN A 96 6.50 -10.95 -6.77
CA GLN A 96 7.87 -11.30 -6.38
C GLN A 96 8.37 -10.44 -5.19
N GLY A 97 7.45 -10.15 -4.27
CA GLY A 97 7.68 -9.44 -3.02
C GLY A 97 8.29 -10.35 -1.96
N SER A 98 8.59 -9.80 -0.80
CA SER A 98 9.05 -10.56 0.37
C SER A 98 8.92 -9.75 1.66
N ALA A 99 8.56 -10.41 2.77
CA ALA A 99 8.61 -9.82 4.10
C ALA A 99 10.04 -9.35 4.47
N GLU A 100 11.06 -10.06 4.01
CA GLU A 100 12.47 -9.70 4.21
C GLU A 100 12.86 -8.39 3.51
N TYR A 101 12.21 -8.04 2.39
CA TYR A 101 12.42 -6.73 1.75
C TYR A 101 11.95 -5.60 2.66
N LEU A 102 10.74 -5.72 3.24
CA LEU A 102 10.19 -4.72 4.13
C LEU A 102 11.08 -4.55 5.38
N LYS A 103 11.50 -5.65 5.98
CA LYS A 103 12.39 -5.66 7.15
C LYS A 103 13.71 -4.95 6.85
N ALA A 104 14.36 -5.28 5.72
CA ALA A 104 15.61 -4.63 5.31
C ALA A 104 15.43 -3.14 4.99
N ILE A 105 14.32 -2.76 4.36
CA ILE A 105 13.97 -1.35 4.12
C ILE A 105 13.79 -0.62 5.44
N ARG A 106 13.07 -1.20 6.43
CA ARG A 106 12.85 -0.58 7.74
C ARG A 106 14.15 -0.24 8.46
N GLU A 107 15.18 -1.06 8.32
CA GLU A 107 16.50 -0.81 8.91
C GLU A 107 17.25 0.35 8.23
N ALA A 108 16.93 0.65 6.97
CA ALA A 108 17.65 1.61 6.14
C ALA A 108 17.00 3.00 6.05
N VAL A 109 15.68 3.11 6.27
CA VAL A 109 14.93 4.37 6.08
C VAL A 109 14.10 4.73 7.29
N LYS A 110 13.77 6.04 7.42
CA LYS A 110 12.92 6.58 8.49
C LYS A 110 11.48 6.85 8.06
N LEU A 111 11.22 6.84 6.76
CA LEU A 111 9.87 7.04 6.22
C LEU A 111 8.91 5.96 6.73
N PRO A 112 7.62 6.27 6.91
CA PRO A 112 6.62 5.26 7.22
C PRO A 112 6.48 4.27 6.06
N ILE A 113 6.26 2.99 6.40
CA ILE A 113 6.19 1.89 5.44
C ILE A 113 4.83 1.21 5.49
N LEU A 114 4.17 1.18 4.34
CA LEU A 114 2.97 0.38 4.09
C LEU A 114 3.38 -1.04 3.67
N ARG A 115 2.90 -2.05 4.39
CA ARG A 115 2.92 -3.42 3.89
C ARG A 115 1.84 -3.57 2.81
N LYS A 116 2.25 -3.66 1.56
CA LYS A 116 1.35 -3.89 0.41
C LYS A 116 1.26 -5.38 0.15
N ASP A 117 0.18 -5.99 0.63
CA ASP A 117 -0.08 -7.43 0.57
C ASP A 117 -1.59 -7.69 0.48
N PHE A 118 -2.00 -8.90 0.19
CA PHE A 118 -3.40 -9.35 0.28
C PHE A 118 -3.62 -9.92 1.68
N VAL A 119 -4.14 -9.09 2.58
CA VAL A 119 -4.46 -9.50 3.96
C VAL A 119 -5.75 -10.32 3.92
N ILE A 120 -5.64 -11.60 4.31
CA ILE A 120 -6.74 -12.58 4.35
C ILE A 120 -6.89 -13.26 5.72
N ASP A 121 -5.96 -12.97 6.64
CA ASP A 121 -5.91 -13.58 7.98
C ASP A 121 -5.23 -12.64 8.97
N GLU A 122 -5.66 -12.63 10.23
CA GLU A 122 -5.08 -11.80 11.30
C GLU A 122 -3.56 -12.00 11.50
N TYR A 123 -3.05 -13.20 11.21
CA TYR A 123 -1.62 -13.51 11.28
C TYR A 123 -0.76 -12.47 10.56
N GLN A 124 -1.23 -12.02 9.39
CA GLN A 124 -0.49 -11.06 8.56
C GLN A 124 -0.39 -9.66 9.21
N LEU A 125 -1.31 -9.31 10.10
CA LEU A 125 -1.27 -8.05 10.84
C LEU A 125 -0.16 -8.10 11.92
N TYR A 126 -0.10 -9.20 12.67
CA TYR A 126 0.99 -9.43 13.63
C TYR A 126 2.34 -9.53 12.93
N GLU A 127 2.40 -10.21 11.80
CA GLU A 127 3.60 -10.27 10.97
C GLU A 127 4.02 -8.88 10.49
N ALA A 128 3.09 -8.05 10.00
CA ALA A 128 3.37 -6.67 9.57
C ALA A 128 4.01 -5.86 10.71
N ARG A 129 3.47 -5.96 11.92
CA ARG A 129 4.05 -5.33 13.11
C ARG A 129 5.45 -5.85 13.39
N ALA A 130 5.63 -7.17 13.41
CA ALA A 130 6.89 -7.83 13.72
C ALA A 130 8.02 -7.46 12.73
N ILE A 131 7.71 -7.28 11.44
CA ILE A 131 8.70 -6.91 10.41
C ILE A 131 8.92 -5.39 10.29
N GLY A 132 8.16 -4.55 11.02
CA GLY A 132 8.39 -3.12 11.12
C GLY A 132 7.60 -2.27 10.12
N ALA A 133 6.41 -2.71 9.70
CA ALA A 133 5.46 -1.85 8.99
C ALA A 133 4.84 -0.80 9.92
N ASP A 134 4.38 0.30 9.34
CA ASP A 134 3.61 1.36 9.99
C ASP A 134 2.13 1.33 9.59
N ALA A 135 1.85 0.77 8.42
CA ALA A 135 0.50 0.60 7.91
C ALA A 135 0.35 -0.72 7.14
N VAL A 136 -0.90 -1.17 7.02
CA VAL A 136 -1.28 -2.35 6.25
C VAL A 136 -2.36 -2.02 5.24
N LEU A 137 -2.42 -2.79 4.15
CA LEU A 137 -3.47 -2.70 3.15
C LEU A 137 -4.61 -3.66 3.49
N LEU A 138 -5.83 -3.16 3.52
CA LEU A 138 -7.06 -3.95 3.54
C LEU A 138 -7.82 -3.73 2.24
N ILE A 139 -8.18 -4.79 1.52
CA ILE A 139 -8.80 -4.70 0.19
C ILE A 139 -10.27 -5.06 0.30
N SER A 140 -11.17 -4.09 0.06
CA SER A 140 -12.61 -4.28 0.18
C SER A 140 -13.17 -5.32 -0.79
N ALA A 141 -12.52 -5.53 -1.95
CA ALA A 141 -12.92 -6.54 -2.93
C ALA A 141 -12.78 -7.99 -2.42
N ILE A 142 -11.92 -8.27 -1.43
CA ILE A 142 -11.65 -9.62 -0.92
C ILE A 142 -12.08 -9.83 0.54
N LEU A 143 -12.44 -8.75 1.24
CA LEU A 143 -12.85 -8.79 2.63
C LEU A 143 -14.33 -8.41 2.79
N SER A 144 -15.01 -9.05 3.72
CA SER A 144 -16.32 -8.61 4.18
C SER A 144 -16.17 -7.37 5.09
N GLU A 145 -17.27 -6.63 5.28
CA GLU A 145 -17.33 -5.50 6.22
C GLU A 145 -16.85 -5.91 7.62
N GLY A 146 -17.33 -7.05 8.14
CA GLY A 146 -16.94 -7.57 9.45
C GLY A 146 -15.44 -7.86 9.56
N GLN A 147 -14.85 -8.47 8.52
CA GLN A 147 -13.41 -8.74 8.47
C GLN A 147 -12.60 -7.45 8.39
N MET A 148 -13.01 -6.48 7.58
CA MET A 148 -12.31 -5.20 7.50
C MET A 148 -12.31 -4.48 8.83
N LYS A 149 -13.45 -4.46 9.53
CA LYS A 149 -13.55 -3.88 10.87
C LYS A 149 -12.66 -4.61 11.87
N GLU A 150 -12.75 -5.93 11.95
CA GLU A 150 -11.94 -6.76 12.85
C GLU A 150 -10.44 -6.56 12.61
N TYR A 151 -10.01 -6.59 11.33
CA TYR A 151 -8.60 -6.41 10.99
C TYR A 151 -8.11 -4.98 11.24
N SER A 152 -8.97 -3.99 11.06
CA SER A 152 -8.66 -2.61 11.42
C SER A 152 -8.49 -2.45 12.93
N ASP A 153 -9.37 -3.04 13.73
CA ASP A 153 -9.28 -3.00 15.19
C ASP A 153 -7.97 -3.66 15.67
N ILE A 154 -7.63 -4.85 15.16
CA ILE A 154 -6.36 -5.55 15.46
C ILE A 154 -5.15 -4.71 15.03
N ALA A 155 -5.18 -4.12 13.83
CA ALA A 155 -4.10 -3.27 13.33
C ALA A 155 -3.86 -2.07 14.28
N HIS A 156 -4.91 -1.39 14.71
CA HIS A 156 -4.83 -0.27 15.64
C HIS A 156 -4.29 -0.69 17.02
N GLU A 157 -4.71 -1.84 17.55
CA GLU A 157 -4.15 -2.40 18.79
C GLU A 157 -2.63 -2.65 18.69
N LEU A 158 -2.15 -3.01 17.50
CA LEU A 158 -0.74 -3.20 17.18
C LEU A 158 0.00 -1.88 16.88
N GLY A 159 -0.71 -0.74 16.87
CA GLY A 159 -0.16 0.57 16.52
C GLY A 159 0.05 0.76 15.01
N LEU A 160 -0.59 -0.05 14.16
CA LEU A 160 -0.58 0.08 12.71
C LEU A 160 -1.77 0.91 12.24
N GLU A 161 -1.61 1.67 11.16
CA GLU A 161 -2.72 2.34 10.46
C GLU A 161 -3.20 1.48 9.27
N CYS A 162 -4.44 1.70 8.82
CA CYS A 162 -5.04 0.96 7.71
C CYS A 162 -5.24 1.85 6.48
N LEU A 163 -4.70 1.42 5.32
CA LEU A 163 -5.11 1.88 4.01
C LEU A 163 -6.16 0.90 3.48
N VAL A 164 -7.43 1.36 3.37
CA VAL A 164 -8.50 0.51 2.85
C VAL A 164 -8.70 0.82 1.37
N GLU A 165 -8.43 -0.17 0.51
CA GLU A 165 -8.53 -0.04 -0.94
C GLU A 165 -9.95 -0.32 -1.42
N VAL A 166 -10.50 0.59 -2.24
CA VAL A 166 -11.83 0.52 -2.83
C VAL A 166 -11.77 0.85 -4.34
N HIS A 167 -12.69 0.24 -5.12
CA HIS A 167 -12.80 0.42 -6.58
C HIS A 167 -14.18 0.95 -7.00
N SER A 168 -15.18 0.86 -6.12
CA SER A 168 -16.57 1.24 -6.42
C SER A 168 -17.26 1.84 -5.19
N GLU A 169 -18.45 2.41 -5.42
CA GLU A 169 -19.30 2.94 -4.36
C GLU A 169 -19.74 1.83 -3.42
N GLU A 170 -20.12 0.66 -3.93
CA GLU A 170 -20.51 -0.48 -3.11
C GLU A 170 -19.37 -0.98 -2.21
N GLU A 171 -18.12 -0.90 -2.69
CA GLU A 171 -16.95 -1.23 -1.87
C GLU A 171 -16.69 -0.17 -0.79
N TYR A 172 -16.90 1.11 -1.11
CA TYR A 172 -16.83 2.19 -0.13
C TYR A 172 -17.92 2.05 0.94
N GLU A 173 -19.16 1.72 0.56
CA GLU A 173 -20.25 1.52 1.53
C GLU A 173 -19.91 0.51 2.61
N LYS A 174 -19.17 -0.55 2.32
CA LYS A 174 -18.68 -1.52 3.30
C LYS A 174 -17.72 -0.91 4.35
N THR A 175 -17.17 0.28 4.08
CA THR A 175 -16.25 0.95 5.01
C THR A 175 -16.96 1.87 5.99
N LEU A 176 -18.25 2.15 5.80
CA LEU A 176 -19.02 3.11 6.62
C LEU A 176 -19.22 2.64 8.07
N GLY A 177 -19.17 1.32 8.32
CA GLY A 177 -19.32 0.72 9.66
C GLY A 177 -18.10 0.90 10.57
N PHE A 178 -16.96 1.33 10.02
CA PHE A 178 -15.75 1.67 10.76
C PHE A 178 -15.07 2.88 10.10
N LYS A 179 -14.12 3.51 10.76
CA LYS A 179 -13.47 4.73 10.25
C LYS A 179 -12.03 4.37 9.83
N PRO A 180 -11.79 4.08 8.55
CA PRO A 180 -10.42 3.83 8.08
C PRO A 180 -9.56 5.09 8.21
N ASP A 181 -8.29 4.93 8.53
CA ASP A 181 -7.33 6.05 8.61
C ASP A 181 -7.14 6.69 7.24
N MET A 182 -7.10 5.84 6.20
CA MET A 182 -6.89 6.22 4.81
C MET A 182 -7.78 5.38 3.89
N LEU A 183 -8.26 5.99 2.82
CA LEU A 183 -8.97 5.31 1.72
C LEU A 183 -8.14 5.37 0.46
N GLY A 184 -7.80 4.20 -0.08
CA GLY A 184 -7.12 4.03 -1.36
C GLY A 184 -8.15 3.85 -2.48
N ILE A 185 -8.21 4.79 -3.41
CA ILE A 185 -9.04 4.67 -4.60
C ILE A 185 -8.18 4.08 -5.71
N ASN A 186 -8.39 2.81 -6.03
CA ASN A 186 -7.64 2.16 -7.09
C ASN A 186 -8.28 2.39 -8.46
N ASN A 187 -7.60 3.17 -9.30
CA ASN A 187 -8.03 3.49 -10.66
C ASN A 187 -7.93 2.31 -11.62
N ARG A 188 -7.34 1.19 -11.19
CA ARG A 188 -7.23 -0.02 -12.02
C ARG A 188 -8.37 -0.98 -11.73
N ASN A 189 -9.14 -1.30 -12.75
CA ASN A 189 -10.09 -2.39 -12.68
C ASN A 189 -9.33 -3.73 -12.51
N LEU A 190 -9.62 -4.49 -11.47
CA LEU A 190 -8.92 -5.75 -11.16
C LEU A 190 -9.31 -6.91 -12.09
N TYR A 191 -10.34 -6.75 -12.92
CA TYR A 191 -10.80 -7.76 -13.88
C TYR A 191 -10.24 -7.52 -15.28
N THR A 192 -10.31 -6.27 -15.77
CA THR A 192 -9.89 -5.90 -17.13
C THR A 192 -8.48 -5.33 -17.20
N PHE A 193 -7.92 -4.91 -16.07
CA PHE A 193 -6.68 -4.15 -15.93
C PHE A 193 -6.71 -2.75 -16.56
N ASP A 194 -7.85 -2.29 -17.04
CA ASP A 194 -8.03 -0.93 -17.52
C ASP A 194 -7.84 0.07 -16.37
N VAL A 195 -7.32 1.24 -16.71
CA VAL A 195 -7.03 2.31 -15.75
C VAL A 195 -7.78 3.57 -16.14
N ASP A 196 -8.59 4.08 -15.21
CA ASP A 196 -9.34 5.34 -15.40
C ASP A 196 -9.18 6.23 -14.16
N LEU A 197 -8.47 7.37 -14.31
CA LEU A 197 -8.25 8.33 -13.23
C LEU A 197 -9.56 9.02 -12.77
N GLU A 198 -10.62 8.99 -13.58
CA GLU A 198 -11.94 9.50 -13.17
C GLU A 198 -12.56 8.68 -12.02
N THR A 199 -12.10 7.44 -11.79
CA THR A 199 -12.49 6.66 -10.61
C THR A 199 -12.17 7.42 -9.32
N THR A 200 -10.98 8.06 -9.24
CA THR A 200 -10.64 8.94 -8.12
C THR A 200 -11.66 10.06 -7.96
N GLY A 201 -12.04 10.74 -9.05
CA GLY A 201 -13.00 11.85 -8.99
C GLY A 201 -14.42 11.42 -8.57
N LYS A 202 -14.90 10.29 -9.09
CA LYS A 202 -16.21 9.74 -8.74
C LYS A 202 -16.29 9.41 -7.25
N LEU A 203 -15.32 8.66 -6.73
CA LEU A 203 -15.34 8.22 -5.33
C LEU A 203 -14.99 9.34 -4.36
N SER A 204 -14.06 10.23 -4.68
CA SER A 204 -13.71 11.35 -3.81
C SER A 204 -14.89 12.29 -3.56
N SER A 205 -15.77 12.49 -4.54
CA SER A 205 -16.97 13.31 -4.40
C SER A 205 -17.99 12.73 -3.40
N ILE A 206 -18.01 11.40 -3.24
CA ILE A 206 -18.90 10.69 -2.31
C ILE A 206 -18.25 10.61 -0.92
N ILE A 207 -16.95 10.32 -0.87
CA ILE A 207 -16.18 10.17 0.38
C ILE A 207 -16.03 11.52 1.09
N GLY A 208 -15.81 12.59 0.34
CA GLY A 208 -15.59 13.94 0.91
C GLY A 208 -14.32 13.97 1.78
N ASN A 209 -14.38 14.69 2.90
CA ASN A 209 -13.23 14.90 3.80
C ASN A 209 -13.21 13.94 5.01
N HIS A 210 -13.83 12.76 4.90
CA HIS A 210 -13.95 11.82 6.02
C HIS A 210 -12.70 10.98 6.26
N ALA A 211 -11.82 10.86 5.26
CA ALA A 211 -10.56 10.11 5.34
C ALA A 211 -9.47 10.81 4.51
N VAL A 212 -8.21 10.40 4.70
CA VAL A 212 -7.11 10.76 3.81
C VAL A 212 -7.25 9.94 2.53
N LEU A 213 -7.34 10.60 1.37
CA LEU A 213 -7.57 9.97 0.08
C LEU A 213 -6.27 9.71 -0.66
N VAL A 214 -6.04 8.45 -1.03
CA VAL A 214 -4.88 8.00 -1.80
C VAL A 214 -5.36 7.54 -3.17
N SER A 215 -4.90 8.19 -4.26
CA SER A 215 -5.15 7.72 -5.63
C SER A 215 -4.09 6.70 -6.03
N GLU A 216 -4.52 5.48 -6.36
CA GLU A 216 -3.65 4.37 -6.71
C GLU A 216 -3.78 3.98 -8.17
N SER A 217 -2.68 3.55 -8.78
CA SER A 217 -2.59 3.17 -10.19
C SER A 217 -2.78 4.31 -11.20
N GLY A 218 -2.06 4.22 -12.32
CA GLY A 218 -2.28 5.07 -13.49
C GLY A 218 -1.49 6.38 -13.52
N ILE A 219 -0.76 6.74 -12.49
CA ILE A 219 0.04 7.96 -12.44
C ILE A 219 1.35 7.77 -13.21
N LYS A 220 1.51 8.49 -14.33
CA LYS A 220 2.67 8.41 -15.21
C LYS A 220 3.33 9.76 -15.46
N THR A 221 2.58 10.84 -15.40
CA THR A 221 3.01 12.18 -15.79
C THR A 221 2.64 13.22 -14.72
N ASN A 222 3.27 14.40 -14.79
CA ASN A 222 2.88 15.54 -13.96
C ASN A 222 1.42 15.97 -14.22
N ALA A 223 0.92 15.82 -15.45
CA ALA A 223 -0.48 16.08 -15.77
C ALA A 223 -1.43 15.16 -15.01
N ASP A 224 -1.08 13.86 -14.86
CA ASP A 224 -1.86 12.91 -14.05
C ASP A 224 -1.86 13.33 -12.58
N MET A 225 -0.72 13.75 -12.04
CA MET A 225 -0.58 14.27 -10.68
C MET A 225 -1.53 15.46 -10.44
N LYS A 226 -1.48 16.46 -11.32
CA LYS A 226 -2.36 17.64 -11.25
C LYS A 226 -3.82 17.27 -11.37
N LYS A 227 -4.15 16.30 -12.23
CA LYS A 227 -5.51 15.79 -12.40
C LYS A 227 -6.03 15.17 -11.11
N VAL A 228 -5.35 14.16 -10.54
CA VAL A 228 -5.86 13.50 -9.34
C VAL A 228 -5.91 14.43 -8.13
N ARG A 229 -5.00 15.40 -8.02
CA ARG A 229 -5.08 16.45 -7.02
C ARG A 229 -6.37 17.28 -7.18
N SER A 230 -6.69 17.70 -8.41
CA SER A 230 -7.92 18.46 -8.68
C SER A 230 -9.18 17.64 -8.43
N LEU A 231 -9.08 16.31 -8.48
CA LEU A 231 -10.12 15.36 -8.15
C LEU A 231 -10.23 15.03 -6.63
N GLY A 232 -9.41 15.66 -5.79
CA GLY A 232 -9.54 15.58 -4.33
C GLY A 232 -8.60 14.60 -3.64
N ALA A 233 -7.61 14.01 -4.33
CA ALA A 233 -6.61 13.16 -3.69
C ALA A 233 -5.66 13.97 -2.79
N ASP A 234 -5.38 13.46 -1.58
CA ASP A 234 -4.34 13.97 -0.66
C ASP A 234 -2.96 13.39 -1.00
N ALA A 235 -2.94 12.17 -1.52
CA ALA A 235 -1.72 11.46 -1.89
C ALA A 235 -1.93 10.58 -3.12
N VAL A 236 -0.81 10.19 -3.74
CA VAL A 236 -0.75 9.18 -4.81
C VAL A 236 0.15 8.03 -4.43
N LEU A 237 -0.18 6.81 -4.87
CA LEU A 237 0.69 5.65 -4.78
C LEU A 237 1.26 5.32 -6.16
N ILE A 238 2.59 5.40 -6.31
CA ILE A 238 3.29 5.26 -7.59
C ILE A 238 4.35 4.16 -7.49
N GLY A 239 4.19 3.11 -8.29
CA GLY A 239 5.18 2.02 -8.39
C GLY A 239 5.80 1.91 -9.79
N GLU A 240 5.04 1.47 -10.78
CA GLU A 240 5.56 1.13 -12.11
C GLU A 240 6.38 2.28 -12.74
N THR A 241 5.87 3.50 -12.69
CA THR A 241 6.53 4.70 -13.25
C THR A 241 7.90 4.92 -12.62
N LEU A 242 8.00 4.83 -11.30
CA LEU A 242 9.26 5.02 -10.57
C LEU A 242 10.22 3.84 -10.78
N MET A 243 9.72 2.60 -10.72
CA MET A 243 10.56 1.40 -10.88
C MET A 243 11.13 1.24 -12.29
N ARG A 244 10.44 1.76 -13.32
CA ARG A 244 10.93 1.78 -14.72
C ARG A 244 11.78 2.98 -15.05
N SER A 245 11.87 3.97 -14.15
CA SER A 245 12.63 5.18 -14.40
C SER A 245 14.14 4.88 -14.40
N GLY A 246 14.86 5.47 -15.34
CA GLY A 246 16.32 5.41 -15.34
C GLY A 246 16.95 6.24 -14.21
N ASN A 247 16.16 7.18 -13.63
CA ASN A 247 16.59 8.04 -12.52
C ASN A 247 15.40 8.44 -11.64
N ILE A 248 15.27 7.79 -10.50
CA ILE A 248 14.18 8.00 -9.52
C ILE A 248 14.07 9.48 -9.11
N GLY A 249 15.19 10.11 -8.78
CA GLY A 249 15.19 11.49 -8.30
C GLY A 249 14.70 12.49 -9.34
N THR A 250 15.09 12.33 -10.59
CA THR A 250 14.61 13.16 -11.68
C THR A 250 13.11 12.94 -11.90
N THR A 251 12.68 11.70 -11.97
CA THR A 251 11.26 11.37 -12.20
C THR A 251 10.36 11.87 -11.06
N LEU A 252 10.75 11.72 -9.81
CA LEU A 252 9.97 12.26 -8.67
C LEU A 252 9.87 13.79 -8.73
N ARG A 253 10.92 14.48 -9.11
CA ARG A 253 10.92 15.93 -9.24
C ARG A 253 10.00 16.40 -10.38
N GLU A 254 10.11 15.76 -11.54
CA GLU A 254 9.27 16.07 -12.71
C GLU A 254 7.78 15.82 -12.41
N LEU A 255 7.46 14.68 -11.76
CA LEU A 255 6.08 14.37 -11.36
C LEU A 255 5.50 15.43 -10.41
N ARG A 256 6.30 15.98 -9.51
CA ARG A 256 5.85 16.90 -8.44
C ARG A 256 5.90 18.37 -8.82
N GLU A 257 6.33 18.74 -10.01
CA GLU A 257 6.49 20.13 -10.42
C GLU A 257 5.15 20.89 -10.40
N GLY A 258 5.02 21.85 -9.49
CA GLY A 258 3.82 22.69 -9.35
C GLY A 258 2.57 21.94 -8.86
N VAL A 259 2.75 20.85 -8.08
CA VAL A 259 1.65 20.03 -7.54
C VAL A 259 1.52 20.20 -6.03
#